data_86dd25a6c3bd95af5acc4d78dbe49d06
#
_entry.id   86dd25a6c3bd95af5acc4d78dbe49d06
#
_cell.length_a   1.000
_cell.length_b   1.000
_cell.length_c   1.000
_cell.angle_alpha   90.00
_cell.angle_beta   90.00
_cell.angle_gamma   90.00
#
_symmetry.space_group_name_H-M   'P 1'
#
loop_
_entity.id
_entity.type
_entity.pdbx_description
1 polymer ?
#
loop_
_entity_poly.entity_id
_entity_poly.type
_entity_poly.pdbx_seq_one_letter_code
_entity_poly.pdbx_strand_id
1 'polypeptide(L)'
;MKKPIVAILAVAMLLMGGCRRIADTRPVISVSVAPIGAMVEAIAGSDYRINVLVPEGAAAETYEPTPQQMVGLADSRLCFFTGTLGFESTMLSTLLSSQRTPATVRLSDTLTLLPRSLEGGYTDSADPHIWLSVINAKAMATVICTALCEADTAKADLYRANLMRYGQHLDSVDAQMREMIRPLSHRTLLVHHPALGYYCRDYGLRQTSIEQDGREPSVARVEQLVRTCRADSVQFVLAEQAYQGATADMLAREAGLRVVRYNPLAPQWEQTLLQLTQTLTQ
;
A
#
# COMPACT_ATOMS: atom_id res chain seq x y z
N MET A 1 56.21 -18.42 -33.86
CA MET A 1 55.57 -17.26 -33.17
C MET A 1 54.07 -17.38 -33.02
N LYS A 2 53.45 -18.58 -32.91
CA LYS A 2 51.97 -18.75 -32.78
C LYS A 2 51.49 -19.28 -31.40
N LYS A 3 52.39 -19.62 -30.48
CA LYS A 3 52.05 -20.22 -29.18
C LYS A 3 51.59 -19.24 -28.08
N PRO A 4 51.99 -17.96 -27.98
CA PRO A 4 51.51 -17.07 -26.91
C PRO A 4 50.08 -16.56 -27.12
N ILE A 5 49.61 -16.47 -28.39
CA ILE A 5 48.26 -15.94 -28.69
C ILE A 5 47.17 -16.93 -28.25
N VAL A 6 47.38 -18.23 -28.37
CA VAL A 6 46.43 -19.27 -27.95
C VAL A 6 46.28 -19.32 -26.42
N ALA A 7 47.37 -19.10 -25.68
CA ALA A 7 47.34 -19.06 -24.22
C ALA A 7 46.56 -17.83 -23.68
N ILE A 8 46.71 -16.68 -24.35
CA ILE A 8 45.98 -15.44 -23.96
C ILE A 8 44.48 -15.58 -24.27
N LEU A 9 44.10 -16.22 -25.38
CA LEU A 9 42.70 -16.49 -25.70
C LEU A 9 42.04 -17.49 -24.71
N ALA A 10 42.78 -18.50 -24.24
CA ALA A 10 42.30 -19.48 -23.27
C ALA A 10 42.09 -18.84 -21.89
N VAL A 11 42.95 -17.90 -21.45
CA VAL A 11 42.79 -17.15 -20.20
C VAL A 11 41.65 -16.15 -20.28
N ALA A 12 41.46 -15.51 -21.44
CA ALA A 12 40.30 -14.59 -21.64
C ALA A 12 38.95 -15.33 -21.64
N MET A 13 38.85 -16.57 -22.14
CA MET A 13 37.67 -17.41 -22.07
C MET A 13 37.37 -17.91 -20.63
N LEU A 14 38.37 -18.10 -19.79
CA LEU A 14 38.21 -18.45 -18.38
C LEU A 14 37.73 -17.29 -17.54
N LEU A 15 38.02 -16.05 -17.92
CA LEU A 15 37.54 -14.82 -17.23
C LEU A 15 36.11 -14.41 -17.66
N MET A 16 35.58 -14.94 -18.77
CA MET A 16 34.16 -14.78 -19.13
C MET A 16 33.25 -15.82 -18.46
N GLY A 17 33.77 -16.69 -17.62
CA GLY A 17 33.06 -17.68 -16.80
C GLY A 17 32.26 -17.06 -15.70
N GLY A 18 31.20 -16.27 -16.07
CA GLY A 18 29.99 -16.29 -15.32
C GLY A 18 29.93 -15.47 -14.04
N CYS A 19 29.45 -14.27 -14.11
CA CYS A 19 28.45 -13.85 -13.14
C CYS A 19 27.22 -14.76 -13.29
N ARG A 20 27.28 -15.98 -12.78
CA ARG A 20 26.07 -16.74 -12.47
C ARG A 20 25.35 -15.94 -11.39
N ARG A 21 24.33 -15.19 -11.77
CA ARG A 21 23.35 -14.73 -10.79
C ARG A 21 22.89 -15.98 -10.05
N ILE A 22 23.28 -16.10 -8.78
CA ILE A 22 22.72 -17.13 -7.91
C ILE A 22 21.23 -16.88 -7.93
N ALA A 23 20.45 -17.82 -8.49
CA ALA A 23 19.01 -17.69 -8.52
C ALA A 23 18.54 -17.59 -7.06
N ASP A 24 17.74 -16.57 -6.76
CA ASP A 24 17.11 -16.44 -5.44
C ASP A 24 16.11 -17.58 -5.26
N THR A 25 16.47 -18.55 -4.45
CA THR A 25 15.69 -19.78 -4.19
C THR A 25 14.71 -19.63 -3.04
N ARG A 26 14.61 -18.44 -2.41
CA ARG A 26 13.64 -18.23 -1.33
C ARG A 26 12.23 -18.44 -1.84
N PRO A 27 11.34 -19.05 -1.02
CA PRO A 27 9.94 -19.18 -1.38
C PRO A 27 9.31 -17.80 -1.57
N VAL A 28 8.29 -17.74 -2.42
CA VAL A 28 7.62 -16.49 -2.77
C VAL A 28 6.37 -16.30 -1.92
N ILE A 29 6.15 -15.06 -1.49
CA ILE A 29 4.85 -14.59 -0.97
C ILE A 29 4.36 -13.49 -1.92
N SER A 30 3.13 -13.63 -2.43
CA SER A 30 2.46 -12.55 -3.17
C SER A 30 1.62 -11.70 -2.25
N VAL A 31 1.64 -10.39 -2.50
CA VAL A 31 0.85 -9.40 -1.76
C VAL A 31 0.18 -8.44 -2.73
N SER A 32 -1.00 -7.92 -2.38
CA SER A 32 -1.72 -6.97 -3.23
C SER A 32 -0.95 -5.67 -3.42
N VAL A 33 -0.44 -5.09 -2.35
CA VAL A 33 0.24 -3.78 -2.32
C VAL A 33 1.52 -3.82 -1.50
N ALA A 34 2.47 -2.93 -1.81
CA ALA A 34 3.77 -2.90 -1.14
C ALA A 34 3.70 -2.67 0.39
N PRO A 35 2.78 -1.87 0.95
CA PRO A 35 2.60 -1.78 2.40
C PRO A 35 2.36 -3.13 3.10
N ILE A 36 1.57 -4.02 2.48
CA ILE A 36 1.37 -5.39 3.01
C ILE A 36 2.67 -6.19 2.93
N GLY A 37 3.44 -6.02 1.84
CA GLY A 37 4.77 -6.63 1.71
C GLY A 37 5.70 -6.23 2.85
N ALA A 38 5.73 -4.95 3.20
CA ALA A 38 6.51 -4.45 4.34
C ALA A 38 6.06 -5.07 5.69
N MET A 39 4.75 -5.27 5.90
CA MET A 39 4.24 -5.97 7.08
C MET A 39 4.71 -7.43 7.12
N VAL A 40 4.69 -8.13 5.98
CA VAL A 40 5.21 -9.50 5.85
C VAL A 40 6.71 -9.53 6.17
N GLU A 41 7.51 -8.61 5.63
CA GLU A 41 8.95 -8.52 5.89
C GLU A 41 9.25 -8.18 7.35
N ALA A 42 8.46 -7.32 7.99
CA ALA A 42 8.60 -7.02 9.41
C ALA A 42 8.44 -8.26 10.31
N ILE A 43 7.62 -9.23 9.89
CA ILE A 43 7.34 -10.46 10.65
C ILE A 43 8.25 -11.60 10.21
N ALA A 44 8.38 -11.85 8.91
CA ALA A 44 9.14 -12.98 8.37
C ALA A 44 10.64 -12.69 8.18
N GLY A 45 11.05 -11.41 8.24
CA GLY A 45 12.40 -10.99 7.87
C GLY A 45 12.67 -11.25 6.39
N SER A 46 13.87 -11.75 6.08
CA SER A 46 14.30 -12.03 4.70
C SER A 46 14.00 -13.47 4.24
N ASP A 47 13.15 -14.21 4.93
CA ASP A 47 12.89 -15.63 4.64
C ASP A 47 12.18 -15.86 3.31
N TYR A 48 11.46 -14.84 2.82
CA TYR A 48 10.67 -14.92 1.62
C TYR A 48 11.06 -13.83 0.61
N ARG A 49 10.80 -14.09 -0.64
CA ARG A 49 10.80 -13.08 -1.70
C ARG A 49 9.38 -12.57 -1.88
N ILE A 50 9.20 -11.25 -1.81
CA ILE A 50 7.88 -10.63 -1.96
C ILE A 50 7.61 -10.34 -3.43
N ASN A 51 6.46 -10.79 -3.93
CA ASN A 51 5.90 -10.46 -5.23
C ASN A 51 4.73 -9.49 -5.03
N VAL A 52 4.96 -8.21 -5.31
CA VAL A 52 3.95 -7.16 -5.17
C VAL A 52 3.14 -7.09 -6.45
N LEU A 53 1.81 -7.18 -6.34
CA LEU A 53 0.91 -7.18 -7.49
C LEU A 53 0.65 -5.77 -8.02
N VAL A 54 0.42 -4.80 -7.13
CA VAL A 54 0.25 -3.39 -7.51
C VAL A 54 1.56 -2.64 -7.21
N PRO A 55 2.31 -2.19 -8.23
CA PRO A 55 3.57 -1.49 -8.00
C PRO A 55 3.33 -0.09 -7.44
N GLU A 56 4.39 0.47 -6.83
CA GLU A 56 4.38 1.86 -6.39
C GLU A 56 4.06 2.82 -7.54
N GLY A 57 3.28 3.86 -7.23
CA GLY A 57 2.89 4.88 -8.20
C GLY A 57 1.78 4.45 -9.17
N ALA A 58 1.23 3.25 -9.03
CA ALA A 58 0.02 2.84 -9.74
C ALA A 58 -1.25 3.25 -8.99
N ALA A 59 -2.38 3.30 -9.68
CA ALA A 59 -3.70 3.45 -9.08
C ALA A 59 -4.23 2.06 -8.68
N ALA A 60 -4.25 1.76 -7.38
CA ALA A 60 -4.53 0.41 -6.88
C ALA A 60 -5.91 -0.12 -7.30
N GLU A 61 -6.91 0.75 -7.37
CA GLU A 61 -8.29 0.36 -7.68
C GLU A 61 -8.51 -0.08 -9.13
N THR A 62 -7.69 0.44 -10.06
CA THR A 62 -7.84 0.21 -11.51
C THR A 62 -6.67 -0.58 -12.10
N TYR A 63 -5.73 -1.03 -11.25
CA TYR A 63 -4.57 -1.76 -11.71
C TYR A 63 -4.92 -3.18 -12.13
N GLU A 64 -4.37 -3.63 -13.24
CA GLU A 64 -4.44 -5.01 -13.69
C GLU A 64 -3.02 -5.63 -13.67
N PRO A 65 -2.81 -6.72 -12.91
CA PRO A 65 -1.51 -7.35 -12.82
C PRO A 65 -1.00 -7.91 -14.16
N THR A 66 0.29 -7.74 -14.39
CA THR A 66 0.97 -8.23 -15.60
C THR A 66 1.08 -9.75 -15.61
N PRO A 67 1.26 -10.40 -16.79
CA PRO A 67 1.49 -11.83 -16.88
C PRO A 67 2.66 -12.33 -16.00
N GLN A 68 3.74 -11.54 -15.86
CA GLN A 68 4.87 -11.89 -14.99
C GLN A 68 4.49 -11.92 -13.53
N GLN A 69 3.67 -10.97 -13.06
CA GLN A 69 3.14 -10.95 -11.70
C GLN A 69 2.21 -12.14 -11.45
N MET A 70 1.42 -12.54 -12.47
CA MET A 70 0.58 -13.73 -12.40
C MET A 70 1.39 -15.03 -12.28
N VAL A 71 2.54 -15.14 -12.97
CA VAL A 71 3.45 -16.26 -12.78
C VAL A 71 4.01 -16.28 -11.35
N GLY A 72 4.46 -15.12 -10.84
CA GLY A 72 4.94 -15.01 -9.46
C GLY A 72 3.86 -15.37 -8.43
N LEU A 73 2.61 -15.02 -8.72
CA LEU A 73 1.46 -15.39 -7.87
C LEU A 73 1.22 -16.91 -7.87
N ALA A 74 1.26 -17.56 -9.04
CA ALA A 74 1.07 -19.01 -9.16
C ALA A 74 2.20 -19.81 -8.47
N ASP A 75 3.41 -19.26 -8.41
CA ASP A 75 4.57 -19.86 -7.75
C ASP A 75 4.64 -19.54 -6.24
N SER A 76 3.69 -18.77 -5.71
CA SER A 76 3.70 -18.35 -4.32
C SER A 76 3.33 -19.48 -3.36
N ARG A 77 3.97 -19.49 -2.20
CA ARG A 77 3.61 -20.36 -1.07
C ARG A 77 2.38 -19.81 -0.33
N LEU A 78 2.31 -18.50 -0.17
CA LEU A 78 1.23 -17.76 0.46
C LEU A 78 0.87 -16.55 -0.37
N CYS A 79 -0.39 -16.13 -0.32
CA CYS A 79 -0.88 -14.89 -0.88
C CYS A 79 -1.64 -14.11 0.18
N PHE A 80 -1.26 -12.84 0.40
CA PHE A 80 -1.99 -11.93 1.27
C PHE A 80 -2.69 -10.87 0.41
N PHE A 81 -3.99 -11.00 0.29
CA PHE A 81 -4.85 -10.05 -0.42
C PHE A 81 -5.49 -9.07 0.56
N THR A 82 -5.70 -7.84 0.11
CA THR A 82 -6.52 -6.88 0.87
C THR A 82 -7.94 -7.43 1.05
N GLY A 83 -8.48 -8.08 0.04
CA GLY A 83 -9.85 -8.56 -0.02
C GLY A 83 -10.85 -7.48 -0.44
N THR A 84 -10.35 -6.30 -0.84
CA THR A 84 -11.15 -5.11 -1.14
C THR A 84 -10.85 -4.48 -2.50
N LEU A 85 -9.77 -4.90 -3.18
CA LEU A 85 -9.42 -4.44 -4.52
C LEU A 85 -10.12 -5.29 -5.60
N GLY A 86 -10.68 -4.62 -6.61
CA GLY A 86 -11.54 -5.25 -7.61
C GLY A 86 -10.87 -6.39 -8.40
N PHE A 87 -9.59 -6.26 -8.74
CA PHE A 87 -8.87 -7.30 -9.49
C PHE A 87 -8.65 -8.59 -8.69
N GLU A 88 -8.65 -8.54 -7.35
CA GLU A 88 -8.34 -9.69 -6.49
C GLU A 88 -9.36 -10.82 -6.66
N SER A 89 -10.64 -10.49 -6.85
CA SER A 89 -11.70 -11.48 -7.06
C SER A 89 -11.51 -12.26 -8.36
N THR A 90 -11.13 -11.57 -9.43
CA THR A 90 -10.83 -12.19 -10.74
C THR A 90 -9.58 -13.07 -10.64
N MET A 91 -8.55 -12.60 -9.96
CA MET A 91 -7.33 -13.37 -9.75
C MET A 91 -7.58 -14.61 -8.91
N LEU A 92 -8.34 -14.49 -7.83
CA LEU A 92 -8.68 -15.63 -6.98
C LEU A 92 -9.46 -16.71 -7.78
N SER A 93 -10.41 -16.31 -8.60
CA SER A 93 -11.13 -17.27 -9.46
C SER A 93 -10.21 -17.98 -10.46
N THR A 94 -9.23 -17.25 -11.03
CA THR A 94 -8.22 -17.82 -11.93
C THR A 94 -7.30 -18.81 -11.20
N LEU A 95 -6.87 -18.48 -9.98
CA LEU A 95 -6.05 -19.37 -9.16
C LEU A 95 -6.81 -20.65 -8.77
N LEU A 96 -8.05 -20.53 -8.36
CA LEU A 96 -8.89 -21.69 -7.98
C LEU A 96 -9.14 -22.65 -9.15
N SER A 97 -9.07 -22.16 -10.38
CA SER A 97 -9.16 -22.99 -11.59
C SER A 97 -7.82 -23.64 -12.00
N SER A 98 -6.71 -23.26 -11.36
CA SER A 98 -5.37 -23.79 -11.63
C SER A 98 -5.09 -25.05 -10.80
N GLN A 99 -4.15 -25.91 -11.27
CA GLN A 99 -3.72 -27.10 -10.52
C GLN A 99 -2.83 -26.78 -9.31
N ARG A 100 -2.33 -25.55 -9.22
CA ARG A 100 -1.52 -25.05 -8.10
C ARG A 100 -2.20 -23.80 -7.55
N THR A 101 -2.86 -23.97 -6.41
CA THR A 101 -3.48 -22.85 -5.70
C THR A 101 -2.66 -22.54 -4.47
N PRO A 102 -1.98 -21.39 -4.39
CA PRO A 102 -1.29 -20.98 -3.17
C PRO A 102 -2.32 -20.76 -2.04
N ALA A 103 -1.90 -20.99 -0.80
CA ALA A 103 -2.73 -20.64 0.34
C ALA A 103 -2.98 -19.12 0.34
N THR A 104 -4.25 -18.75 0.33
CA THR A 104 -4.67 -17.34 0.19
C THR A 104 -5.35 -16.86 1.45
N VAL A 105 -4.94 -15.69 1.93
CA VAL A 105 -5.44 -15.02 3.12
C VAL A 105 -6.01 -13.66 2.73
N ARG A 106 -7.27 -13.41 3.08
CA ARG A 106 -7.92 -12.11 2.91
C ARG A 106 -7.79 -11.32 4.21
N LEU A 107 -7.05 -10.24 4.16
CA LEU A 107 -6.74 -9.43 5.34
C LEU A 107 -7.94 -8.63 5.86
N SER A 108 -8.88 -8.30 4.97
CA SER A 108 -10.13 -7.61 5.32
C SER A 108 -11.07 -8.40 6.22
N ASP A 109 -10.95 -9.74 6.26
CA ASP A 109 -11.92 -10.60 6.96
C ASP A 109 -11.94 -10.40 8.49
N THR A 110 -10.88 -9.79 9.03
CA THR A 110 -10.76 -9.49 10.47
C THR A 110 -10.97 -8.01 10.81
N LEU A 111 -11.32 -7.18 9.81
CA LEU A 111 -11.40 -5.73 9.96
C LEU A 111 -12.84 -5.24 9.99
N THR A 112 -13.07 -4.14 10.70
CA THR A 112 -14.31 -3.35 10.53
C THR A 112 -14.12 -2.44 9.33
N LEU A 113 -14.77 -2.81 8.22
CA LEU A 113 -14.65 -2.09 6.96
C LEU A 113 -15.50 -0.81 6.96
N LEU A 114 -14.97 0.24 6.33
CA LEU A 114 -15.73 1.44 6.02
C LEU A 114 -16.46 1.25 4.68
N PRO A 115 -17.68 1.80 4.53
CA PRO A 115 -18.33 1.86 3.24
C PRO A 115 -17.55 2.80 2.31
N ARG A 116 -17.52 2.47 1.02
CA ARG A 116 -16.93 3.35 0.01
C ARG A 116 -17.78 4.62 -0.12
N SER A 117 -17.14 5.77 -0.01
CA SER A 117 -17.79 7.06 -0.21
C SER A 117 -17.86 7.39 -1.71
N LEU A 118 -19.07 7.57 -2.23
CA LEU A 118 -19.33 7.99 -3.61
C LEU A 118 -20.20 9.25 -3.64
N GLU A 119 -20.35 9.84 -4.84
CA GLU A 119 -21.30 10.93 -5.04
C GLU A 119 -22.73 10.47 -4.76
N GLY A 120 -23.42 11.15 -3.85
CA GLY A 120 -24.78 10.78 -3.43
C GLY A 120 -24.88 9.86 -2.22
N GLY A 121 -23.75 9.48 -1.61
CA GLY A 121 -23.75 8.68 -0.37
C GLY A 121 -22.68 7.60 -0.33
N TYR A 122 -23.00 6.52 0.38
CA TYR A 122 -22.15 5.34 0.50
C TYR A 122 -22.69 4.20 -0.37
N THR A 123 -21.80 3.34 -0.84
CA THR A 123 -22.17 2.10 -1.52
C THR A 123 -22.05 0.90 -0.59
N ASP A 124 -22.62 -0.24 -1.01
CA ASP A 124 -22.43 -1.53 -0.31
C ASP A 124 -21.01 -2.07 -0.44
N SER A 125 -20.18 -1.49 -1.32
CA SER A 125 -18.76 -1.85 -1.43
C SER A 125 -17.93 -1.18 -0.35
N ALA A 126 -16.90 -1.88 0.12
CA ALA A 126 -15.98 -1.36 1.13
C ALA A 126 -14.96 -0.37 0.52
N ASP A 127 -14.50 0.59 1.34
CA ASP A 127 -13.30 1.38 1.05
C ASP A 127 -12.11 0.43 0.97
N PRO A 128 -11.39 0.39 -0.18
CA PRO A 128 -10.32 -0.58 -0.38
C PRO A 128 -9.03 -0.27 0.38
N HIS A 129 -8.82 0.95 0.89
CA HIS A 129 -7.54 1.45 1.39
C HIS A 129 -7.23 1.02 2.84
N ILE A 130 -7.49 -0.25 3.18
CA ILE A 130 -7.37 -0.80 4.54
C ILE A 130 -5.95 -0.67 5.13
N TRP A 131 -4.91 -0.57 4.28
CA TRP A 131 -3.50 -0.46 4.69
C TRP A 131 -3.09 0.93 5.17
N LEU A 132 -3.92 1.96 4.94
CA LEU A 132 -3.69 3.34 5.38
C LEU A 132 -4.27 3.59 6.79
N SER A 133 -4.08 2.63 7.68
CA SER A 133 -4.52 2.67 9.07
C SER A 133 -3.56 1.86 9.94
N VAL A 134 -3.03 2.50 10.99
CA VAL A 134 -2.16 1.81 11.96
C VAL A 134 -2.96 0.76 12.76
N ILE A 135 -4.21 1.05 13.06
CA ILE A 135 -5.11 0.11 13.78
C ILE A 135 -5.37 -1.13 12.93
N ASN A 136 -5.71 -0.96 11.65
CA ASN A 136 -5.89 -2.09 10.74
C ASN A 136 -4.59 -2.87 10.55
N ALA A 137 -3.44 -2.18 10.43
CA ALA A 137 -2.14 -2.80 10.25
C ALA A 137 -1.79 -3.76 11.40
N LYS A 138 -2.11 -3.40 12.64
CA LYS A 138 -1.92 -4.29 13.80
C LYS A 138 -2.75 -5.58 13.69
N ALA A 139 -4.00 -5.46 13.26
CA ALA A 139 -4.87 -6.62 13.05
C ALA A 139 -4.35 -7.48 11.87
N MET A 140 -4.02 -6.86 10.74
CA MET A 140 -3.46 -7.54 9.57
C MET A 140 -2.13 -8.24 9.89
N ALA A 141 -1.24 -7.60 10.65
CA ALA A 141 0.03 -8.20 11.09
C ALA A 141 -0.19 -9.49 11.91
N THR A 142 -1.23 -9.52 12.75
CA THR A 142 -1.59 -10.71 13.52
C THR A 142 -2.01 -11.86 12.60
N VAL A 143 -2.84 -11.57 11.60
CA VAL A 143 -3.29 -12.56 10.60
C VAL A 143 -2.11 -13.07 9.77
N ILE A 144 -1.24 -12.16 9.31
CA ILE A 144 -0.01 -12.50 8.57
C ILE A 144 0.88 -13.44 9.40
N CYS A 145 1.13 -13.10 10.67
CA CYS A 145 1.94 -13.95 11.57
C CYS A 145 1.33 -15.34 11.75
N THR A 146 0.03 -15.45 11.92
CA THR A 146 -0.66 -16.74 12.03
C THR A 146 -0.42 -17.60 10.80
N ALA A 147 -0.66 -17.06 9.60
CA ALA A 147 -0.46 -17.79 8.36
C ALA A 147 1.02 -18.17 8.12
N LEU A 148 1.97 -17.30 8.50
CA LEU A 148 3.40 -17.62 8.44
C LEU A 148 3.79 -18.75 9.40
N CYS A 149 3.26 -18.74 10.64
CA CYS A 149 3.50 -19.80 11.62
C CYS A 149 2.95 -21.17 11.16
N GLU A 150 1.81 -21.18 10.47
CA GLU A 150 1.23 -22.39 9.90
C GLU A 150 2.06 -22.90 8.70
N ALA A 151 2.57 -21.99 7.86
CA ALA A 151 3.37 -22.32 6.70
C ALA A 151 4.79 -22.80 7.04
N ASP A 152 5.38 -22.28 8.14
CA ASP A 152 6.71 -22.66 8.63
C ASP A 152 6.71 -22.74 10.16
N THR A 153 6.31 -23.90 10.68
CA THR A 153 6.21 -24.16 12.12
C THR A 153 7.57 -24.10 12.83
N ALA A 154 8.67 -24.36 12.11
CA ALA A 154 10.01 -24.31 12.67
C ALA A 154 10.44 -22.89 13.07
N LYS A 155 9.87 -21.88 12.41
CA LYS A 155 10.16 -20.45 12.67
C LYS A 155 9.04 -19.72 13.43
N ALA A 156 8.01 -20.45 13.88
CA ALA A 156 6.83 -19.85 14.51
C ALA A 156 7.18 -18.93 15.69
N ASP A 157 8.13 -19.31 16.54
CA ASP A 157 8.52 -18.48 17.71
C ASP A 157 9.25 -17.21 17.28
N LEU A 158 10.05 -17.26 16.21
CA LEU A 158 10.70 -16.09 15.63
C LEU A 158 9.65 -15.12 15.08
N TYR A 159 8.66 -15.63 14.33
CA TYR A 159 7.60 -14.79 13.76
C TYR A 159 6.75 -14.14 14.84
N ARG A 160 6.40 -14.86 15.91
CA ARG A 160 5.68 -14.28 17.07
C ARG A 160 6.50 -13.20 17.78
N ALA A 161 7.82 -13.42 17.97
CA ALA A 161 8.69 -12.40 18.55
C ALA A 161 8.79 -11.15 17.67
N ASN A 162 8.86 -11.33 16.35
CA ASN A 162 8.85 -10.22 15.39
C ASN A 162 7.52 -9.47 15.40
N LEU A 163 6.39 -10.18 15.45
CA LEU A 163 5.06 -9.57 15.59
C LEU A 163 4.98 -8.67 16.83
N MET A 164 5.48 -9.14 17.98
CA MET A 164 5.49 -8.33 19.20
C MET A 164 6.30 -7.03 19.01
N ARG A 165 7.50 -7.12 18.42
CA ARG A 165 8.33 -5.92 18.14
C ARG A 165 7.66 -4.97 17.16
N TYR A 166 7.07 -5.51 16.10
CA TYR A 166 6.36 -4.71 15.11
C TYR A 166 5.11 -4.05 15.72
N GLY A 167 4.37 -4.76 16.57
CA GLY A 167 3.24 -4.21 17.32
C GLY A 167 3.64 -3.02 18.21
N GLN A 168 4.76 -3.13 18.94
CA GLN A 168 5.30 -2.02 19.76
C GLN A 168 5.72 -0.82 18.88
N HIS A 169 6.30 -1.08 17.71
CA HIS A 169 6.62 -0.03 16.75
C HIS A 169 5.34 0.69 16.28
N LEU A 170 4.31 -0.05 15.88
CA LEU A 170 3.03 0.51 15.46
C LEU A 170 2.32 1.28 16.58
N ASP A 171 2.42 0.84 17.84
CA ASP A 171 1.92 1.58 19.00
C ASP A 171 2.62 2.93 19.16
N SER A 172 3.94 2.97 18.95
CA SER A 172 4.71 4.22 18.98
C SER A 172 4.30 5.17 17.84
N VAL A 173 4.10 4.64 16.64
CA VAL A 173 3.63 5.42 15.47
C VAL A 173 2.24 6.01 15.73
N ASP A 174 1.30 5.20 16.22
CA ASP A 174 -0.06 5.64 16.57
C ASP A 174 -0.04 6.75 17.62
N ALA A 175 0.74 6.56 18.69
CA ALA A 175 0.86 7.56 19.75
C ALA A 175 1.43 8.90 19.25
N GLN A 176 2.44 8.86 18.38
CA GLN A 176 3.00 10.07 17.77
C GLN A 176 1.95 10.81 16.91
N MET A 177 1.20 10.09 16.07
CA MET A 177 0.15 10.69 15.24
C MET A 177 -0.95 11.31 16.11
N ARG A 178 -1.41 10.62 17.16
CA ARG A 178 -2.42 11.16 18.11
C ARG A 178 -1.94 12.45 18.76
N GLU A 179 -0.71 12.50 19.24
CA GLU A 179 -0.14 13.71 19.83
C GLU A 179 -0.09 14.88 18.85
N MET A 180 0.34 14.62 17.61
CA MET A 180 0.39 15.66 16.57
C MET A 180 -1.01 16.16 16.17
N ILE A 181 -2.01 15.27 16.07
CA ILE A 181 -3.36 15.60 15.63
C ILE A 181 -4.20 16.24 16.76
N ARG A 182 -3.90 15.94 18.03
CA ARG A 182 -4.66 16.42 19.19
C ARG A 182 -4.90 17.93 19.20
N PRO A 183 -3.91 18.81 18.93
CA PRO A 183 -4.10 20.26 18.97
C PRO A 183 -4.82 20.82 17.74
N LEU A 184 -5.08 20.04 16.69
CA LEU A 184 -5.71 20.54 15.48
C LEU A 184 -7.15 21.00 15.78
N SER A 185 -7.44 22.25 15.45
CA SER A 185 -8.80 22.82 15.53
C SER A 185 -9.65 22.45 14.31
N HIS A 186 -8.99 22.22 13.17
CA HIS A 186 -9.63 21.88 11.89
C HIS A 186 -9.48 20.38 11.62
N ARG A 187 -10.58 19.72 11.28
CA ARG A 187 -10.63 18.26 11.15
C ARG A 187 -10.95 17.79 9.74
N THR A 188 -11.06 18.71 8.78
CA THR A 188 -11.37 18.39 7.39
C THR A 188 -10.08 18.32 6.56
N LEU A 189 -9.88 17.22 5.85
CA LEU A 189 -8.83 17.00 4.88
C LEU A 189 -9.41 17.09 3.47
N LEU A 190 -8.86 17.95 2.62
CA LEU A 190 -9.15 17.92 1.20
C LEU A 190 -8.18 16.95 0.53
N VAL A 191 -8.70 15.88 -0.06
CA VAL A 191 -7.94 14.85 -0.77
C VAL A 191 -8.30 14.87 -2.25
N HIS A 192 -7.37 14.53 -3.13
CA HIS A 192 -7.70 14.35 -4.53
C HIS A 192 -8.58 13.11 -4.69
N HIS A 193 -8.09 11.95 -4.30
CA HIS A 193 -8.78 10.66 -4.28
C HIS A 193 -9.09 10.25 -2.83
N PRO A 194 -10.26 9.64 -2.53
CA PRO A 194 -10.72 9.39 -1.15
C PRO A 194 -10.04 8.17 -0.50
N ALA A 195 -8.71 8.14 -0.46
CA ALA A 195 -7.94 7.00 0.08
C ALA A 195 -7.74 7.02 1.61
N LEU A 196 -7.96 8.15 2.27
CA LEU A 196 -7.63 8.34 3.70
C LEU A 196 -8.80 8.05 4.66
N GLY A 197 -9.81 7.27 4.25
CA GLY A 197 -10.98 7.00 5.05
C GLY A 197 -10.66 6.38 6.41
N TYR A 198 -9.87 5.30 6.41
CA TYR A 198 -9.46 4.63 7.66
C TYR A 198 -8.55 5.49 8.54
N TYR A 199 -7.61 6.24 7.94
CA TYR A 199 -6.81 7.21 8.67
C TYR A 199 -7.69 8.27 9.34
N CYS A 200 -8.66 8.82 8.62
CA CYS A 200 -9.59 9.81 9.17
C CYS A 200 -10.43 9.23 10.32
N ARG A 201 -10.95 8.01 10.17
CA ARG A 201 -11.68 7.30 11.24
C ARG A 201 -10.84 7.18 12.51
N ASP A 202 -9.58 6.77 12.37
CA ASP A 202 -8.72 6.44 13.52
C ASP A 202 -8.32 7.67 14.32
N TYR A 203 -8.26 8.83 13.67
CA TYR A 203 -7.81 10.08 14.30
C TYR A 203 -8.89 11.17 14.42
N GLY A 204 -10.15 10.82 14.18
CA GLY A 204 -11.27 11.76 14.31
C GLY A 204 -11.21 12.92 13.31
N LEU A 205 -10.70 12.64 12.11
CA LEU A 205 -10.64 13.54 10.96
C LEU A 205 -11.79 13.23 9.98
N ARG A 206 -12.01 14.09 9.00
CA ARG A 206 -12.94 13.87 7.89
C ARG A 206 -12.23 14.16 6.58
N GLN A 207 -12.39 13.29 5.58
CA GLN A 207 -11.95 13.60 4.24
C GLN A 207 -13.08 14.14 3.38
N THR A 208 -12.74 15.08 2.51
CA THR A 208 -13.57 15.55 1.39
C THR A 208 -12.75 15.38 0.13
N SER A 209 -13.26 14.65 -0.85
CA SER A 209 -12.53 14.37 -2.09
C SER A 209 -12.87 15.36 -3.19
N ILE A 210 -11.85 15.63 -4.04
CA ILE A 210 -12.01 16.38 -5.29
C ILE A 210 -12.68 15.47 -6.32
N GLU A 211 -12.07 14.31 -6.54
CA GLU A 211 -12.57 13.27 -7.42
C GLU A 211 -13.85 12.64 -6.86
N GLN A 212 -14.75 12.26 -7.75
CA GLN A 212 -15.96 11.54 -7.43
C GLN A 212 -16.08 10.37 -8.41
N ASP A 213 -16.08 9.14 -7.90
CA ASP A 213 -16.22 7.90 -8.67
C ASP A 213 -15.21 7.76 -9.83
N GLY A 214 -13.96 8.18 -9.62
CA GLY A 214 -12.93 8.17 -10.66
C GLY A 214 -13.11 9.26 -11.73
N ARG A 215 -13.95 10.28 -11.48
CA ARG A 215 -14.25 11.35 -12.43
C ARG A 215 -13.79 12.71 -11.95
N GLU A 216 -13.39 13.53 -12.90
CA GLU A 216 -13.09 14.94 -12.63
C GLU A 216 -14.34 15.70 -12.14
N PRO A 217 -14.18 16.64 -11.19
CA PRO A 217 -15.29 17.37 -10.61
C PRO A 217 -15.95 18.32 -11.63
N SER A 218 -17.25 18.51 -11.49
CA SER A 218 -17.97 19.58 -12.20
C SER A 218 -17.56 20.98 -11.67
N VAL A 219 -17.80 22.04 -12.47
CA VAL A 219 -17.54 23.42 -12.03
C VAL A 219 -18.26 23.75 -10.72
N ALA A 220 -19.54 23.35 -10.60
CA ALA A 220 -20.31 23.55 -9.38
C ALA A 220 -19.69 22.85 -8.16
N ARG A 221 -19.10 21.67 -8.36
CA ARG A 221 -18.39 20.95 -7.31
C ARG A 221 -17.11 21.67 -6.90
N VAL A 222 -16.33 22.17 -7.85
CA VAL A 222 -15.12 22.97 -7.55
C VAL A 222 -15.48 24.18 -6.70
N GLU A 223 -16.51 24.95 -7.09
CA GLU A 223 -16.98 26.09 -6.28
C GLU A 223 -17.43 25.69 -4.87
N GLN A 224 -18.13 24.57 -4.74
CA GLN A 224 -18.53 24.04 -3.43
C GLN A 224 -17.31 23.69 -2.59
N LEU A 225 -16.31 23.00 -3.15
CA LEU A 225 -15.07 22.63 -2.46
C LEU A 225 -14.30 23.86 -1.99
N VAL A 226 -14.18 24.90 -2.83
CA VAL A 226 -13.54 26.17 -2.45
C VAL A 226 -14.26 26.81 -1.25
N ARG A 227 -15.60 26.83 -1.26
CA ARG A 227 -16.38 27.34 -0.11
C ARG A 227 -16.15 26.51 1.16
N THR A 228 -16.17 25.17 1.06
CA THR A 228 -15.91 24.25 2.19
C THR A 228 -14.50 24.47 2.72
N CYS A 229 -13.49 24.53 1.87
CA CYS A 229 -12.10 24.75 2.29
C CYS A 229 -11.93 26.04 3.08
N ARG A 230 -12.58 27.12 2.64
CA ARG A 230 -12.55 28.42 3.33
C ARG A 230 -13.27 28.35 4.69
N ALA A 231 -14.45 27.72 4.74
CA ALA A 231 -15.24 27.58 5.98
C ALA A 231 -14.52 26.73 7.03
N ASP A 232 -13.90 25.63 6.60
CA ASP A 232 -13.20 24.68 7.47
C ASP A 232 -11.71 25.03 7.65
N SER A 233 -11.25 26.19 7.11
CA SER A 233 -9.85 26.63 7.19
C SER A 233 -8.84 25.57 6.73
N VAL A 234 -9.18 24.82 5.68
CA VAL A 234 -8.30 23.84 5.06
C VAL A 234 -7.08 24.56 4.48
N GLN A 235 -5.89 24.01 4.69
CA GLN A 235 -4.63 24.62 4.23
C GLN A 235 -3.97 23.84 3.10
N PHE A 236 -4.35 22.57 2.91
CA PHE A 236 -3.67 21.65 2.00
C PHE A 236 -4.66 20.88 1.12
N VAL A 237 -4.20 20.59 -0.11
CA VAL A 237 -4.75 19.53 -0.96
C VAL A 237 -3.80 18.34 -0.87
N LEU A 238 -4.28 17.20 -0.41
CA LEU A 238 -3.51 15.96 -0.37
C LEU A 238 -3.75 15.20 -1.68
N ALA A 239 -2.71 15.03 -2.47
CA ALA A 239 -2.77 14.37 -3.77
C ALA A 239 -1.84 13.16 -3.83
N GLU A 240 -2.34 12.03 -4.31
CA GLU A 240 -1.51 10.85 -4.53
C GLU A 240 -0.60 11.07 -5.74
N GLN A 241 0.61 10.49 -5.69
CA GLN A 241 1.58 10.59 -6.79
C GLN A 241 1.09 9.91 -8.08
N ALA A 242 0.21 8.91 -7.98
CA ALA A 242 -0.39 8.23 -9.11
C ALA A 242 -1.29 9.16 -9.95
N TYR A 243 -1.92 10.15 -9.30
CA TYR A 243 -2.84 11.08 -9.95
C TYR A 243 -2.12 12.41 -10.23
N GLN A 244 -1.53 12.53 -11.42
CA GLN A 244 -0.83 13.75 -11.87
C GLN A 244 -1.77 14.79 -12.51
N GLY A 245 -3.05 14.80 -12.12
CA GLY A 245 -4.06 15.68 -12.70
C GLY A 245 -3.86 17.16 -12.35
N ALA A 246 -4.15 18.04 -13.30
CA ALA A 246 -4.10 19.49 -13.10
C ALA A 246 -5.18 20.01 -12.12
N THR A 247 -6.18 19.19 -11.81
CA THR A 247 -7.37 19.60 -11.02
C THR A 247 -7.02 19.91 -9.57
N ALA A 248 -6.17 19.12 -8.93
CA ALA A 248 -5.70 19.41 -7.57
C ALA A 248 -4.92 20.73 -7.51
N ASP A 249 -4.03 20.96 -8.50
CA ASP A 249 -3.23 22.19 -8.60
C ASP A 249 -4.10 23.43 -8.95
N MET A 250 -5.13 23.23 -9.79
CA MET A 250 -6.09 24.28 -10.12
C MET A 250 -6.90 24.68 -8.89
N LEU A 251 -7.50 23.72 -8.20
CA LEU A 251 -8.31 23.96 -7.00
C LEU A 251 -7.46 24.57 -5.88
N ALA A 252 -6.22 24.12 -5.72
CA ALA A 252 -5.29 24.69 -4.75
C ALA A 252 -5.04 26.18 -5.02
N ARG A 253 -4.83 26.59 -6.28
CA ARG A 253 -4.69 28.01 -6.66
C ARG A 253 -5.94 28.81 -6.36
N GLU A 254 -7.12 28.31 -6.74
CA GLU A 254 -8.40 29.00 -6.53
C GLU A 254 -8.75 29.17 -5.05
N ALA A 255 -8.40 28.19 -4.22
CA ALA A 255 -8.68 28.21 -2.78
C ALA A 255 -7.54 28.78 -1.93
N GLY A 256 -6.36 29.04 -2.52
CA GLY A 256 -5.17 29.51 -1.79
C GLY A 256 -4.52 28.42 -0.93
N LEU A 257 -4.56 27.15 -1.37
CA LEU A 257 -4.05 25.99 -0.64
C LEU A 257 -2.67 25.55 -1.16
N ARG A 258 -1.92 24.82 -0.34
CA ARG A 258 -0.71 24.13 -0.77
C ARG A 258 -1.03 22.70 -1.21
N VAL A 259 -0.41 22.21 -2.29
CA VAL A 259 -0.52 20.80 -2.71
C VAL A 259 0.55 19.98 -2.02
N VAL A 260 0.15 18.93 -1.32
CA VAL A 260 1.02 17.95 -0.68
C VAL A 260 0.85 16.61 -1.37
N ARG A 261 1.94 16.11 -1.97
CA ARG A 261 1.93 14.84 -2.68
C ARG A 261 2.45 13.73 -1.78
N TYR A 262 1.75 12.59 -1.80
CA TYR A 262 2.13 11.40 -1.03
C TYR A 262 1.97 10.14 -1.87
N ASN A 263 2.66 9.06 -1.47
CA ASN A 263 2.54 7.75 -2.12
C ASN A 263 1.85 6.77 -1.16
N PRO A 264 0.55 6.45 -1.36
CA PRO A 264 -0.18 5.51 -0.51
C PRO A 264 0.32 4.07 -0.63
N LEU A 265 1.09 3.76 -1.69
CA LEU A 265 1.65 2.44 -1.98
C LEU A 265 3.13 2.31 -1.61
N ALA A 266 3.70 3.29 -0.91
CA ALA A 266 5.09 3.21 -0.46
C ALA A 266 5.26 2.05 0.55
N PRO A 267 6.33 1.23 0.43
CA PRO A 267 6.63 0.21 1.45
C PRO A 267 6.83 0.83 2.84
N GLN A 268 7.35 2.07 2.91
CA GLN A 268 7.51 2.84 4.15
C GLN A 268 6.21 3.59 4.50
N TRP A 269 5.10 2.89 4.46
CA TRP A 269 3.76 3.46 4.60
C TRP A 269 3.56 4.19 5.97
N GLU A 270 4.16 3.70 7.05
CA GLU A 270 4.10 4.37 8.36
C GLU A 270 4.77 5.74 8.33
N GLN A 271 5.93 5.85 7.67
CA GLN A 271 6.63 7.12 7.49
C GLN A 271 5.83 8.08 6.61
N THR A 272 5.16 7.56 5.57
CA THR A 272 4.26 8.35 4.72
C THR A 272 3.13 8.95 5.54
N LEU A 273 2.47 8.17 6.41
CA LEU A 273 1.39 8.67 7.28
C LEU A 273 1.93 9.65 8.34
N LEU A 274 3.11 9.40 8.93
CA LEU A 274 3.74 10.34 9.86
C LEU A 274 4.07 11.67 9.20
N GLN A 275 4.68 11.68 8.02
CA GLN A 275 5.00 12.89 7.26
C GLN A 275 3.74 13.67 6.86
N LEU A 276 2.69 12.95 6.41
CA LEU A 276 1.39 13.54 6.14
C LEU A 276 0.84 14.23 7.41
N THR A 277 0.87 13.53 8.54
CA THR A 277 0.41 14.07 9.83
C THR A 277 1.21 15.30 10.25
N GLN A 278 2.52 15.28 10.12
CA GLN A 278 3.39 16.45 10.40
C GLN A 278 3.02 17.66 9.53
N THR A 279 2.71 17.42 8.25
CA THR A 279 2.29 18.49 7.34
C THR A 279 0.99 19.13 7.78
N LEU A 280 0.03 18.34 8.28
CA LEU A 280 -1.27 18.87 8.77
C LEU A 280 -1.13 19.76 10.02
N THR A 281 0.01 19.70 10.71
CA THR A 281 0.24 20.43 11.98
C THR A 281 1.15 21.65 11.83
N GLN A 282 1.57 21.98 10.61
CA GLN A 282 2.38 23.16 10.25
C GLN A 282 1.51 24.32 9.77
#